data_2156911c6d44e81fa6bf877b68bdd99e
#
_entry.id   2156911c6d44e81fa6bf877b68bdd99e
#
_cell.length_a   1.000
_cell.length_b   1.000
_cell.length_c   1.000
_cell.angle_alpha   90.00
_cell.angle_beta   90.00
_cell.angle_gamma   90.00
#
_symmetry.space_group_name_H-M   'P 1'
#
loop_
_entity.id
_entity.type
_entity.pdbx_description
1 polymer ?
#
loop_
_entity_poly.entity_id
_entity_poly.type
_entity_poly.pdbx_seq_one_letter_code
_entity_poly.pdbx_strand_id
1 'polypeptide(L)'
;MTFLRRTLIAATTAALLGASLSALAQDIKPRLIRFGYGLNEQSNQGRAAKVFADEVAKLSGGKMKVRAIGAAALGPDTQMQQALIGGAQEMMVGSTATLVGITKEMALWDTPFLISNAKEADALLDGPIGDKVRGKLQEKGLVGLAYWENGF
;
A
#
# COMPACT_ATOMS: atom_id res chain seq x y z
N MET A 1 36.94 39.63 23.49
CA MET A 1 36.34 38.38 24.05
C MET A 1 34.91 38.06 23.51
N THR A 2 34.28 38.91 22.72
CA THR A 2 32.88 38.72 22.24
C THR A 2 32.75 37.96 20.89
N PHE A 3 33.76 38.02 20.03
CA PHE A 3 33.72 37.34 18.73
C PHE A 3 33.84 35.81 18.82
N LEU A 4 34.74 35.33 19.66
CA LEU A 4 34.96 33.88 19.85
C LEU A 4 33.74 33.16 20.47
N ARG A 5 32.98 33.86 21.34
CA ARG A 5 31.74 33.32 21.92
C ARG A 5 30.60 33.20 20.92
N ARG A 6 30.47 34.12 19.96
CA ARG A 6 29.45 34.11 18.92
C ARG A 6 29.68 33.01 17.88
N THR A 7 30.95 32.76 17.52
CA THR A 7 31.29 31.65 16.60
C THR A 7 31.10 30.27 17.23
N LEU A 8 31.40 30.09 18.53
CA LEU A 8 31.14 28.84 19.25
C LEU A 8 29.65 28.53 19.36
N ILE A 9 28.81 29.52 19.63
CA ILE A 9 27.34 29.32 19.75
C ILE A 9 26.73 28.99 18.37
N ALA A 10 27.21 29.62 17.28
CA ALA A 10 26.73 29.30 15.95
C ALA A 10 27.13 27.89 15.47
N ALA A 11 28.33 27.44 15.83
CA ALA A 11 28.81 26.10 15.48
C ALA A 11 28.04 24.97 16.25
N THR A 12 27.69 25.18 17.51
CA THR A 12 26.92 24.24 18.32
C THR A 12 25.47 24.14 17.86
N THR A 13 24.85 25.26 17.43
CA THR A 13 23.47 25.25 16.94
C THR A 13 23.37 24.52 15.59
N ALA A 14 24.35 24.69 14.69
CA ALA A 14 24.40 23.99 13.40
C ALA A 14 24.61 22.47 13.57
N ALA A 15 25.41 22.04 14.55
CA ALA A 15 25.65 20.63 14.86
C ALA A 15 24.42 19.94 15.44
N LEU A 16 23.63 20.66 16.27
CA LEU A 16 22.39 20.12 16.86
C LEU A 16 21.25 20.02 15.83
N LEU A 17 21.17 20.90 14.85
CA LEU A 17 20.20 20.84 13.75
C LEU A 17 20.52 19.71 12.76
N GLY A 18 21.80 19.40 12.53
CA GLY A 18 22.21 18.28 11.67
C GLY A 18 21.93 16.89 12.27
N ALA A 19 21.99 16.76 13.60
CA ALA A 19 21.74 15.50 14.29
C ALA A 19 20.24 15.14 14.35
N SER A 20 19.35 16.12 14.27
CA SER A 20 17.89 15.92 14.36
C SER A 20 17.28 15.33 13.08
N LEU A 21 17.91 15.51 11.92
CA LEU A 21 17.42 14.98 10.64
C LEU A 21 17.72 13.47 10.45
N SER A 22 18.69 12.94 11.18
CA SER A 22 19.06 11.51 11.09
C SER A 22 18.16 10.61 11.93
N ALA A 23 17.38 11.16 12.88
CA ALA A 23 16.55 10.38 13.80
C ALA A 23 15.23 9.89 13.20
N LEU A 24 14.88 10.27 11.97
CA LEU A 24 13.67 9.83 11.27
C LEU A 24 13.93 8.79 10.18
N ALA A 25 15.16 8.33 10.00
CA ALA A 25 15.42 7.19 9.13
C ALA A 25 14.92 5.92 9.84
N GLN A 26 13.66 5.58 9.61
CA GLN A 26 13.14 4.26 9.98
C GLN A 26 14.10 3.19 9.46
N ASP A 27 14.59 2.31 10.34
CA ASP A 27 15.50 1.23 9.93
C ASP A 27 14.71 0.20 9.10
N ILE A 28 14.60 0.50 7.80
CA ILE A 28 13.90 -0.36 6.85
C ILE A 28 14.72 -1.61 6.65
N LYS A 29 14.18 -2.75 7.07
CA LYS A 29 14.81 -4.06 6.87
C LYS A 29 14.66 -4.52 5.41
N PRO A 30 15.68 -5.13 4.82
CA PRO A 30 15.57 -5.72 3.48
C PRO A 30 14.42 -6.72 3.41
N ARG A 31 13.56 -6.60 2.39
CA ARG A 31 12.40 -7.48 2.21
C ARG A 31 12.06 -7.64 0.72
N LEU A 32 11.72 -8.86 0.32
CA LEU A 32 11.09 -9.16 -0.95
C LEU A 32 9.58 -9.33 -0.73
N ILE A 33 8.77 -8.59 -1.50
CA ILE A 33 7.31 -8.63 -1.47
C ILE A 33 6.84 -9.25 -2.77
N ARG A 34 6.17 -10.40 -2.72
CA ARG A 34 5.48 -11.00 -3.87
C ARG A 34 4.10 -10.37 -3.95
N PHE A 35 3.88 -9.63 -5.05
CA PHE A 35 2.66 -8.88 -5.29
C PHE A 35 1.89 -9.51 -6.45
N GLY A 36 0.82 -10.25 -6.15
CA GLY A 36 -0.01 -10.96 -7.13
C GLY A 36 -1.16 -10.10 -7.64
N TYR A 37 -1.53 -10.27 -8.92
CA TYR A 37 -2.72 -9.66 -9.52
C TYR A 37 -3.25 -10.50 -10.70
N GLY A 38 -4.56 -10.37 -10.97
CA GLY A 38 -5.27 -11.23 -11.94
C GLY A 38 -5.00 -10.88 -13.40
N LEU A 39 -4.84 -9.60 -13.74
CA LEU A 39 -4.69 -9.13 -15.12
C LEU A 39 -3.24 -9.23 -15.62
N ASN A 40 -3.04 -9.03 -16.92
CA ASN A 40 -1.71 -9.04 -17.52
C ASN A 40 -0.91 -7.76 -17.20
N GLU A 41 0.38 -7.76 -17.53
CA GLU A 41 1.31 -6.65 -17.26
C GLU A 41 0.94 -5.34 -17.98
N GLN A 42 0.27 -5.41 -19.13
CA GLN A 42 -0.14 -4.25 -19.92
C GLN A 42 -1.45 -3.63 -19.42
N SER A 43 -2.16 -4.29 -18.50
CA SER A 43 -3.38 -3.79 -17.89
C SER A 43 -3.14 -2.58 -16.97
N ASN A 44 -4.23 -1.93 -16.53
CA ASN A 44 -4.17 -0.92 -15.48
C ASN A 44 -3.52 -1.46 -14.21
N GLN A 45 -3.87 -2.69 -13.78
CA GLN A 45 -3.26 -3.34 -12.62
C GLN A 45 -1.76 -3.55 -12.80
N GLY A 46 -1.33 -4.08 -13.96
CA GLY A 46 0.09 -4.34 -14.23
C GLY A 46 0.93 -3.07 -14.25
N ARG A 47 0.45 -2.02 -14.93
CA ARG A 47 1.14 -0.72 -14.94
C ARG A 47 1.23 -0.10 -13.55
N ALA A 48 0.14 -0.11 -12.80
CA ALA A 48 0.14 0.44 -11.45
C ALA A 48 1.01 -0.40 -10.49
N ALA A 49 1.01 -1.73 -10.61
CA ALA A 49 1.90 -2.60 -9.83
C ALA A 49 3.38 -2.31 -10.09
N LYS A 50 3.73 -2.00 -11.36
CA LYS A 50 5.10 -1.58 -11.69
C LYS A 50 5.47 -0.25 -11.04
N VAL A 51 4.61 0.76 -11.14
CA VAL A 51 4.84 2.07 -10.49
C VAL A 51 5.00 1.91 -8.99
N PHE A 52 4.13 1.12 -8.36
CA PHE A 52 4.22 0.80 -6.94
C PHE A 52 5.57 0.14 -6.59
N ALA A 53 6.02 -0.84 -7.36
CA ALA A 53 7.28 -1.53 -7.15
C ALA A 53 8.48 -0.58 -7.24
N ASP A 54 8.49 0.30 -8.26
CA ASP A 54 9.56 1.27 -8.48
C ASP A 54 9.61 2.30 -7.33
N GLU A 55 8.44 2.81 -6.86
CA GLU A 55 8.39 3.78 -5.75
C GLU A 55 8.77 3.13 -4.41
N VAL A 56 8.35 1.90 -4.13
CA VAL A 56 8.78 1.18 -2.91
C VAL A 56 10.29 0.99 -2.90
N ALA A 57 10.90 0.60 -4.02
CA ALA A 57 12.35 0.45 -4.12
C ALA A 57 13.05 1.80 -3.89
N LYS A 58 12.58 2.87 -4.51
CA LYS A 58 13.12 4.22 -4.37
C LYS A 58 13.03 4.73 -2.93
N LEU A 59 11.84 4.69 -2.32
CA LEU A 59 11.59 5.20 -0.96
C LEU A 59 12.32 4.39 0.12
N SER A 60 12.55 3.09 -0.12
CA SER A 60 13.30 2.23 0.80
C SER A 60 14.81 2.24 0.60
N GLY A 61 15.33 3.04 -0.34
CA GLY A 61 16.75 3.01 -0.72
C GLY A 61 17.19 1.64 -1.27
N GLY A 62 16.28 0.93 -1.97
CA GLY A 62 16.50 -0.40 -2.54
C GLY A 62 16.42 -1.55 -1.54
N LYS A 63 16.13 -1.29 -0.27
CA LYS A 63 16.01 -2.31 0.78
C LYS A 63 14.75 -3.16 0.60
N MET A 64 13.63 -2.57 0.19
CA MET A 64 12.41 -3.31 -0.15
C MET A 64 12.29 -3.48 -1.66
N LYS A 65 11.99 -4.69 -2.09
CA LYS A 65 11.78 -5.02 -3.51
C LYS A 65 10.41 -5.67 -3.67
N VAL A 66 9.60 -5.13 -4.58
CA VAL A 66 8.30 -5.70 -4.94
C VAL A 66 8.45 -6.45 -6.25
N ARG A 67 8.12 -7.74 -6.23
CA ARG A 67 8.01 -8.56 -7.43
C ARG A 67 6.54 -8.63 -7.82
N ALA A 68 6.15 -7.84 -8.82
CA ALA A 68 4.82 -7.87 -9.41
C ALA A 68 4.66 -9.13 -10.27
N ILE A 69 3.60 -9.91 -10.02
CA ILE A 69 3.34 -11.22 -10.63
C ILE A 69 1.90 -11.21 -11.13
N GLY A 70 1.73 -10.97 -12.43
CA GLY A 70 0.44 -10.82 -13.09
C GLY A 70 -0.12 -12.10 -13.69
N ALA A 71 -1.21 -11.92 -14.47
CA ALA A 71 -1.88 -12.97 -15.22
C ALA A 71 -2.34 -14.15 -14.35
N ALA A 72 -2.72 -13.88 -13.10
CA ALA A 72 -3.10 -14.89 -12.11
C ALA A 72 -2.06 -16.00 -11.92
N ALA A 73 -0.77 -15.74 -12.14
CA ALA A 73 0.28 -16.74 -12.04
C ALA A 73 0.47 -17.29 -10.61
N LEU A 74 -0.03 -16.58 -9.58
CA LEU A 74 -0.11 -17.05 -8.18
C LEU A 74 -1.47 -17.71 -7.85
N GLY A 75 -2.30 -17.93 -8.85
CA GLY A 75 -3.66 -18.45 -8.71
C GLY A 75 -4.74 -17.36 -8.80
N PRO A 76 -6.03 -17.76 -8.79
CA PRO A 76 -7.14 -16.82 -8.75
C PRO A 76 -7.19 -16.05 -7.42
N ASP A 77 -7.95 -14.95 -7.38
CA ASP A 77 -8.05 -14.05 -6.22
C ASP A 77 -8.29 -14.79 -4.90
N THR A 78 -9.20 -15.75 -4.89
CA THR A 78 -9.51 -16.54 -3.68
C THR A 78 -8.32 -17.36 -3.18
N GLN A 79 -7.51 -17.90 -4.07
CA GLN A 79 -6.30 -18.64 -3.70
C GLN A 79 -5.23 -17.66 -3.17
N MET A 80 -5.03 -16.52 -3.81
CA MET A 80 -4.10 -15.49 -3.35
C MET A 80 -4.53 -14.93 -1.98
N GLN A 81 -5.83 -14.74 -1.74
CA GLN A 81 -6.36 -14.33 -0.43
C GLN A 81 -6.02 -15.33 0.67
N GLN A 82 -6.20 -16.62 0.42
CA GLN A 82 -5.82 -17.67 1.38
C GLN A 82 -4.30 -17.71 1.60
N ALA A 83 -3.50 -17.50 0.55
CA ALA A 83 -2.05 -17.42 0.65
C ALA A 83 -1.58 -16.22 1.50
N LEU A 84 -2.27 -15.07 1.41
CA LEU A 84 -2.02 -13.91 2.28
C LEU A 84 -2.35 -14.23 3.75
N ILE A 85 -3.53 -14.78 4.03
CA ILE A 85 -3.96 -15.15 5.38
C ILE A 85 -2.99 -16.17 5.99
N GLY A 86 -2.54 -17.13 5.19
CA GLY A 86 -1.57 -18.15 5.60
C GLY A 86 -0.11 -17.68 5.63
N GLY A 87 0.18 -16.42 5.25
CA GLY A 87 1.54 -15.88 5.22
C GLY A 87 2.44 -16.41 4.09
N ALA A 88 1.87 -17.13 3.11
CA ALA A 88 2.61 -17.65 1.97
C ALA A 88 2.79 -16.63 0.84
N GLN A 89 2.11 -15.50 0.90
CA GLN A 89 2.20 -14.36 -0.02
C GLN A 89 2.14 -13.06 0.79
N GLU A 90 2.77 -12.00 0.30
CA GLU A 90 2.86 -10.74 1.06
C GLU A 90 1.84 -9.70 0.62
N MET A 91 1.45 -9.68 -0.67
CA MET A 91 0.58 -8.64 -1.20
C MET A 91 -0.20 -9.12 -2.43
N MET A 92 -1.41 -8.60 -2.61
CA MET A 92 -2.20 -8.78 -3.83
C MET A 92 -3.06 -7.55 -4.13
N VAL A 93 -3.51 -7.44 -5.37
CA VAL A 93 -4.71 -6.71 -5.75
C VAL A 93 -5.71 -7.70 -6.34
N GLY A 94 -6.96 -7.59 -5.93
CA GLY A 94 -8.03 -8.47 -6.38
C GLY A 94 -9.39 -7.80 -6.23
N SER A 95 -10.45 -8.48 -6.70
CA SER A 95 -11.81 -7.97 -6.64
C SER A 95 -12.35 -7.93 -5.21
N THR A 96 -13.07 -6.85 -4.87
CA THR A 96 -13.83 -6.74 -3.61
C THR A 96 -14.90 -7.84 -3.50
N ALA A 97 -15.51 -8.24 -4.62
CA ALA A 97 -16.51 -9.31 -4.66
C ALA A 97 -15.97 -10.63 -4.11
N THR A 98 -14.70 -10.98 -4.39
CA THR A 98 -14.08 -12.21 -3.88
C THR A 98 -13.73 -12.13 -2.40
N LEU A 99 -13.65 -10.92 -1.82
CA LEU A 99 -13.42 -10.70 -0.39
C LEU A 99 -14.69 -10.87 0.47
N VAL A 100 -15.89 -10.91 -0.12
CA VAL A 100 -17.15 -11.07 0.62
C VAL A 100 -17.16 -12.37 1.44
N GLY A 101 -16.52 -13.43 0.96
CA GLY A 101 -16.36 -14.69 1.69
C GLY A 101 -15.50 -14.58 2.96
N ILE A 102 -14.66 -13.54 3.04
CA ILE A 102 -13.77 -13.27 4.18
C ILE A 102 -14.38 -12.20 5.09
N THR A 103 -14.90 -11.13 4.50
CA THR A 103 -15.46 -9.95 5.19
C THR A 103 -16.74 -9.54 4.50
N LYS A 104 -17.88 -9.80 5.13
CA LYS A 104 -19.22 -9.59 4.54
C LYS A 104 -19.48 -8.13 4.16
N GLU A 105 -18.87 -7.21 4.85
CA GLU A 105 -18.97 -5.76 4.61
C GLU A 105 -18.48 -5.36 3.21
N MET A 106 -17.64 -6.17 2.59
CA MET A 106 -17.18 -5.95 1.20
C MET A 106 -18.32 -6.04 0.18
N ALA A 107 -19.43 -6.73 0.51
CA ALA A 107 -20.63 -6.80 -0.33
C ALA A 107 -21.28 -5.42 -0.57
N LEU A 108 -20.96 -4.40 0.24
CA LEU A 108 -21.41 -3.04 0.03
C LEU A 108 -21.06 -2.55 -1.39
N TRP A 109 -19.88 -2.88 -1.88
CA TRP A 109 -19.36 -2.41 -3.17
C TRP A 109 -20.05 -3.09 -4.38
N ASP A 110 -20.70 -4.23 -4.15
CA ASP A 110 -21.45 -4.96 -5.18
C ASP A 110 -22.93 -4.57 -5.18
N THR A 111 -23.34 -3.57 -4.38
CA THR A 111 -24.73 -3.10 -4.31
C THR A 111 -25.10 -2.39 -5.62
N PRO A 112 -26.12 -2.86 -6.36
CA PRO A 112 -26.54 -2.23 -7.59
C PRO A 112 -26.90 -0.76 -7.37
N PHE A 113 -26.50 0.10 -8.31
CA PHE A 113 -26.82 1.55 -8.34
C PHE A 113 -26.28 2.35 -7.15
N LEU A 114 -25.40 1.78 -6.32
CA LEU A 114 -24.77 2.50 -5.20
C LEU A 114 -23.84 3.61 -5.70
N ILE A 115 -23.16 3.38 -6.81
CA ILE A 115 -22.15 4.27 -7.38
C ILE A 115 -22.56 4.55 -8.84
N SER A 116 -22.68 5.83 -9.19
CA SER A 116 -23.15 6.23 -10.52
C SER A 116 -22.01 6.67 -11.45
N ASN A 117 -20.83 7.00 -10.89
CA ASN A 117 -19.67 7.47 -11.66
C ASN A 117 -18.38 7.39 -10.85
N ALA A 118 -17.22 7.49 -11.53
CA ALA A 118 -15.90 7.38 -10.92
C ALA A 118 -15.68 8.39 -9.77
N LYS A 119 -16.14 9.63 -9.90
CA LYS A 119 -15.96 10.64 -8.85
C LYS A 119 -16.69 10.28 -7.55
N GLU A 120 -17.88 9.70 -7.66
CA GLU A 120 -18.60 9.18 -6.49
C GLU A 120 -17.91 7.95 -5.91
N ALA A 121 -17.36 7.07 -6.76
CA ALA A 121 -16.56 5.94 -6.34
C ALA A 121 -15.36 6.38 -5.50
N ASP A 122 -14.55 7.31 -6.03
CA ASP A 122 -13.38 7.84 -5.35
C ASP A 122 -13.75 8.45 -3.99
N ALA A 123 -14.79 9.30 -3.96
CA ALA A 123 -15.24 9.96 -2.73
C ALA A 123 -15.74 8.95 -1.67
N LEU A 124 -16.38 7.87 -2.09
CA LEU A 124 -16.93 6.86 -1.20
C LEU A 124 -15.82 5.89 -0.71
N LEU A 125 -14.97 5.43 -1.62
CA LEU A 125 -13.92 4.45 -1.34
C LEU A 125 -12.76 5.05 -0.54
N ASP A 126 -12.35 6.27 -0.87
CA ASP A 126 -11.28 6.98 -0.16
C ASP A 126 -11.79 7.79 1.05
N GLY A 127 -13.10 7.75 1.28
CA GLY A 127 -13.76 8.41 2.39
C GLY A 127 -13.89 7.53 3.65
N PRO A 128 -14.52 8.06 4.71
CA PRO A 128 -14.67 7.35 5.99
C PRO A 128 -15.41 6.01 5.91
N ILE A 129 -16.31 5.86 4.94
CA ILE A 129 -17.04 4.60 4.72
C ILE A 129 -16.09 3.55 4.15
N GLY A 130 -15.32 3.91 3.12
CA GLY A 130 -14.31 3.02 2.54
C GLY A 130 -13.26 2.59 3.54
N ASP A 131 -12.76 3.53 4.36
CA ASP A 131 -11.82 3.25 5.44
C ASP A 131 -12.41 2.27 6.47
N LYS A 132 -13.67 2.46 6.86
CA LYS A 132 -14.35 1.58 7.80
C LYS A 132 -14.51 0.16 7.26
N VAL A 133 -14.93 0.02 5.99
CA VAL A 133 -15.09 -1.28 5.33
C VAL A 133 -13.73 -1.95 5.16
N ARG A 134 -12.73 -1.24 4.66
CA ARG A 134 -11.36 -1.73 4.50
C ARG A 134 -10.73 -2.16 5.83
N GLY A 135 -10.99 -1.41 6.91
CA GLY A 135 -10.52 -1.71 8.26
C GLY A 135 -11.00 -3.06 8.80
N LYS A 136 -12.15 -3.58 8.30
CA LYS A 136 -12.67 -4.89 8.69
C LYS A 136 -11.77 -6.07 8.27
N LEU A 137 -10.93 -5.88 7.27
CA LEU A 137 -9.94 -6.88 6.86
C LEU A 137 -8.93 -7.20 7.97
N GLN A 138 -8.66 -6.26 8.88
CA GLN A 138 -7.71 -6.47 9.98
C GLN A 138 -8.18 -7.57 10.94
N GLU A 139 -9.49 -7.73 11.12
CA GLU A 139 -10.09 -8.81 11.94
C GLU A 139 -9.79 -10.21 11.38
N LYS A 140 -9.35 -10.27 10.11
CA LYS A 140 -8.99 -11.49 9.37
C LYS A 140 -7.49 -11.62 9.10
N GLY A 141 -6.66 -10.78 9.74
CA GLY A 141 -5.22 -10.79 9.55
C GLY A 141 -4.74 -10.15 8.24
N LEU A 142 -5.61 -9.41 7.55
CA LEU A 142 -5.30 -8.71 6.31
C LEU A 142 -5.28 -7.20 6.55
N VAL A 143 -4.41 -6.48 5.85
CA VAL A 143 -4.37 -5.02 5.86
C VAL A 143 -4.79 -4.51 4.48
N GLY A 144 -5.94 -3.84 4.39
CA GLY A 144 -6.34 -3.12 3.19
C GLY A 144 -5.56 -1.80 3.09
N LEU A 145 -4.78 -1.64 2.03
CA LEU A 145 -3.95 -0.46 1.84
C LEU A 145 -4.69 0.65 1.07
N ALA A 146 -5.34 0.29 -0.03
CA ALA A 146 -6.09 1.21 -0.89
C ALA A 146 -7.10 0.45 -1.72
N TYR A 147 -8.02 1.16 -2.35
CA TYR A 147 -8.83 0.64 -3.44
C TYR A 147 -8.19 0.99 -4.79
N TRP A 148 -8.38 0.12 -5.77
CA TRP A 148 -7.93 0.32 -7.14
C TRP A 148 -9.13 0.21 -8.07
N GLU A 149 -9.22 1.14 -9.00
CA GLU A 149 -10.24 1.08 -10.04
C GLU A 149 -9.96 -0.07 -11.02
N ASN A 150 -11.00 -0.81 -11.34
CA ASN A 150 -10.97 -1.87 -12.36
C ASN A 150 -11.97 -1.62 -13.50
N GLY A 151 -12.56 -0.41 -13.55
CA GLY A 151 -13.61 0.00 -14.47
C GLY A 151 -15.01 -0.15 -13.85
N PHE A 152 -15.97 0.35 -14.59
CA PHE A 152 -17.42 0.25 -14.32
C PHE A 152 -18.02 -0.75 -15.29
#